data_f698cac37ae96281fb52f57f7c1e8e4b
#
_entry.id   f698cac37ae96281fb52f57f7c1e8e4b
#
_cell.length_a   1.000
_cell.length_b   1.000
_cell.length_c   1.000
_cell.angle_alpha   90.00
_cell.angle_beta   90.00
_cell.angle_gamma   90.00
#
_symmetry.space_group_name_H-M   'P 1'
#
loop_
_entity.id
_entity.type
_entity.pdbx_description
1 polymer ?
#
loop_
_entity_poly.entity_id
_entity_poly.type
_entity_poly.pdbx_seq_one_letter_code
_entity_poly.pdbx_strand_id
1 'polypeptide(L)'
;MKNSTIIAITNSKGGVGKTTTALNLGAALTAEGQKVLLIDNDPQGNLTAALGYTAGEMKHTLASLLLAAIDYPEDIAQHLQKAILHSDTGMDIIPANRRLADAAARLQIMQLSQYQPYGDSGRSCETMLKHITDALRNTYRYIIIDCGLKHELLTVNALTAADYCIIPVQAHYLASEGIPDVLELVHTVQAHFNPSLKIAGILLTMYQSRPQLCQSVRATVGEVYGEAFHVFERPIEQTIKVAECPAAGMSILDYAPKNPAAESYRSLAREVLSLG
;
A
#
# COMPACT_ATOMS: atom_id res chain seq x y z
N MET A 1 1.62 2.85 24.75
CA MET A 1 1.04 3.46 23.53
C MET A 1 0.77 2.32 22.55
N LYS A 2 -0.38 2.29 21.86
CA LYS A 2 -0.60 1.27 20.82
C LYS A 2 0.39 1.55 19.70
N ASN A 3 1.20 0.54 19.33
CA ASN A 3 2.19 0.67 18.25
C ASN A 3 1.50 0.96 16.91
N SER A 4 2.14 1.77 16.07
CA SER A 4 1.74 1.99 14.68
C SER A 4 1.75 0.67 13.90
N THR A 5 0.80 0.48 13.01
CA THR A 5 0.74 -0.66 12.09
C THR A 5 0.96 -0.17 10.66
N ILE A 6 1.96 -0.71 9.98
CA ILE A 6 2.30 -0.40 8.59
C ILE A 6 1.81 -1.53 7.70
N ILE A 7 1.01 -1.20 6.68
CA ILE A 7 0.40 -2.18 5.78
C ILE A 7 0.78 -1.84 4.33
N ALA A 8 1.44 -2.76 3.65
CA ALA A 8 1.69 -2.66 2.21
C ALA A 8 0.55 -3.33 1.42
N ILE A 9 0.03 -2.65 0.40
CA ILE A 9 -0.95 -3.20 -0.53
C ILE A 9 -0.21 -3.57 -1.82
N THR A 10 -0.02 -4.85 -2.08
CA THR A 10 0.83 -5.30 -3.19
C THR A 10 0.24 -6.46 -3.98
N ASN A 11 0.50 -6.48 -5.27
CA ASN A 11 0.30 -7.60 -6.19
C ASN A 11 1.12 -7.35 -7.46
N SER A 12 1.67 -8.39 -8.06
CA SER A 12 2.43 -8.35 -9.32
C SER A 12 1.57 -8.00 -10.54
N LYS A 13 0.23 -8.14 -10.43
CA LYS A 13 -0.71 -7.82 -11.52
C LYS A 13 -1.23 -6.38 -11.45
N GLY A 14 -1.43 -5.79 -12.65
CA GLY A 14 -2.11 -4.51 -12.82
C GLY A 14 -3.62 -4.64 -12.72
N GLY A 15 -4.27 -3.55 -12.29
CA GLY A 15 -5.72 -3.45 -12.30
C GLY A 15 -6.44 -4.29 -11.23
N VAL A 16 -5.74 -4.90 -10.29
CA VAL A 16 -6.35 -5.72 -9.22
C VAL A 16 -6.93 -4.89 -8.05
N GLY A 17 -6.91 -3.57 -8.14
CA GLY A 17 -7.49 -2.69 -7.12
C GLY A 17 -6.57 -2.34 -5.96
N LYS A 18 -5.24 -2.34 -6.13
CA LYS A 18 -4.27 -1.93 -5.09
C LYS A 18 -4.55 -0.52 -4.59
N THR A 19 -4.47 0.48 -5.47
CA THR A 19 -4.72 1.89 -5.16
C THR A 19 -6.10 2.12 -4.57
N THR A 20 -7.11 1.48 -5.16
CA THR A 20 -8.49 1.55 -4.67
C THR A 20 -8.61 0.99 -3.25
N THR A 21 -7.90 -0.09 -2.96
CA THR A 21 -7.88 -0.71 -1.62
C THR A 21 -7.14 0.20 -0.63
N ALA A 22 -5.99 0.76 -1.00
CA ALA A 22 -5.24 1.67 -0.14
C ALA A 22 -6.09 2.88 0.27
N LEU A 23 -6.72 3.56 -0.69
CA LEU A 23 -7.59 4.70 -0.45
C LEU A 23 -8.77 4.35 0.47
N ASN A 24 -9.53 3.30 0.12
CA ASN A 24 -10.78 3.00 0.80
C ASN A 24 -10.59 2.30 2.14
N LEU A 25 -9.53 1.52 2.32
CA LEU A 25 -9.13 1.00 3.64
C LEU A 25 -8.71 2.15 4.55
N GLY A 26 -7.92 3.12 4.03
CA GLY A 26 -7.54 4.32 4.77
C GLY A 26 -8.76 5.11 5.24
N ALA A 27 -9.71 5.37 4.34
CA ALA A 27 -10.95 6.05 4.67
C ALA A 27 -11.79 5.28 5.71
N ALA A 28 -11.88 3.95 5.58
CA ALA A 28 -12.63 3.13 6.52
C ALA A 28 -11.99 3.12 7.92
N LEU A 29 -10.66 3.04 8.02
CA LEU A 29 -9.94 3.14 9.29
C LEU A 29 -10.08 4.54 9.92
N THR A 30 -10.07 5.60 9.10
CA THR A 30 -10.30 6.97 9.55
C THR A 30 -11.71 7.14 10.10
N ALA A 31 -12.71 6.56 9.45
CA ALA A 31 -14.09 6.54 9.94
C ALA A 31 -14.25 5.81 11.30
N GLU A 32 -13.35 4.86 11.60
CA GLU A 32 -13.24 4.18 12.91
C GLU A 32 -12.36 4.98 13.91
N GLY A 33 -12.10 6.26 13.63
CA GLY A 33 -11.36 7.17 14.51
C GLY A 33 -9.84 6.94 14.55
N GLN A 34 -9.27 6.22 13.59
CA GLN A 34 -7.84 6.00 13.53
C GLN A 34 -7.13 7.13 12.79
N LYS A 35 -5.93 7.50 13.25
CA LYS A 35 -5.06 8.44 12.54
C LYS A 35 -4.28 7.70 11.45
N VAL A 36 -4.58 8.01 10.19
CA VAL A 36 -4.10 7.27 9.01
C VAL A 36 -3.20 8.14 8.14
N LEU A 37 -2.07 7.56 7.70
CA LEU A 37 -1.22 8.09 6.65
C LEU A 37 -1.26 7.14 5.45
N LEU A 38 -1.49 7.69 4.27
CA LEU A 38 -1.31 7.00 3.00
C LEU A 38 0.06 7.34 2.41
N ILE A 39 0.73 6.36 1.81
CA ILE A 39 1.97 6.56 1.06
C ILE A 39 1.76 6.06 -0.36
N ASP A 40 1.81 6.96 -1.32
CA ASP A 40 1.77 6.62 -2.75
C ASP A 40 3.17 6.15 -3.17
N ASN A 41 3.34 4.86 -3.40
CA ASN A 41 4.61 4.25 -3.79
C ASN A 41 4.58 3.79 -5.27
N ASP A 42 3.84 4.53 -6.11
CA ASP A 42 3.82 4.35 -7.55
C ASP A 42 4.25 5.64 -8.26
N PRO A 43 5.26 5.61 -9.16
CA PRO A 43 5.62 6.76 -9.99
C PRO A 43 4.47 7.32 -10.85
N GLN A 44 3.41 6.56 -11.07
CA GLN A 44 2.23 7.04 -11.77
C GLN A 44 1.40 8.03 -10.93
N GLY A 45 1.54 8.03 -9.60
CA GLY A 45 0.85 8.95 -8.71
C GLY A 45 -0.67 8.73 -8.66
N ASN A 46 -1.11 7.48 -8.82
CA ASN A 46 -2.53 7.16 -8.92
C ASN A 46 -3.29 7.37 -7.61
N LEU A 47 -2.68 7.07 -6.46
CA LEU A 47 -3.28 7.32 -5.16
C LEU A 47 -3.35 8.83 -4.88
N THR A 48 -2.29 9.56 -5.25
CA THR A 48 -2.23 11.03 -5.18
C THR A 48 -3.37 11.67 -5.98
N ALA A 49 -3.55 11.23 -7.23
CA ALA A 49 -4.62 11.71 -8.09
C ALA A 49 -6.01 11.32 -7.57
N ALA A 50 -6.17 10.13 -7.02
CA ALA A 50 -7.44 9.64 -6.47
C ALA A 50 -7.91 10.42 -5.22
N LEU A 51 -7.01 11.17 -4.58
CA LEU A 51 -7.32 12.11 -3.50
C LEU A 51 -7.52 13.56 -4.00
N GLY A 52 -7.57 13.77 -5.32
CA GLY A 52 -7.82 15.09 -5.93
C GLY A 52 -6.58 15.96 -6.09
N TYR A 53 -5.37 15.46 -5.81
CA TYR A 53 -4.15 16.23 -5.98
C TYR A 53 -3.58 16.08 -7.40
N THR A 54 -3.02 17.16 -7.94
CA THR A 54 -2.30 17.14 -9.21
C THR A 54 -0.87 16.68 -8.99
N ALA A 55 -0.58 15.40 -9.21
CA ALA A 55 0.73 14.80 -8.93
C ALA A 55 1.91 15.55 -9.55
N GLY A 56 1.76 16.10 -10.76
CA GLY A 56 2.79 16.86 -11.47
C GLY A 56 3.20 18.19 -10.80
N GLU A 57 2.34 18.77 -9.97
CA GLU A 57 2.57 20.02 -9.25
C GLU A 57 3.23 19.83 -7.89
N MET A 58 3.30 18.60 -7.40
CA MET A 58 3.85 18.28 -6.10
C MET A 58 5.37 18.44 -6.09
N LYS A 59 5.87 19.36 -5.24
CA LYS A 59 7.32 19.61 -5.08
C LYS A 59 7.96 18.64 -4.09
N HIS A 60 7.27 18.34 -3.00
CA HIS A 60 7.69 17.43 -1.95
C HIS A 60 6.87 16.16 -2.02
N THR A 61 7.54 15.05 -2.31
CA THR A 61 6.90 13.74 -2.60
C THR A 61 7.73 12.63 -1.98
N LEU A 62 7.26 11.39 -2.06
CA LEU A 62 8.03 10.22 -1.66
C LEU A 62 9.42 10.19 -2.35
N ALA A 63 9.51 10.63 -3.62
CA ALA A 63 10.80 10.74 -4.31
C ALA A 63 11.79 11.65 -3.55
N SER A 64 11.32 12.84 -3.13
CA SER A 64 12.17 13.77 -2.37
C SER A 64 12.58 13.23 -1.00
N LEU A 65 11.70 12.44 -0.36
CA LEU A 65 11.98 11.79 0.91
C LEU A 65 13.01 10.67 0.77
N LEU A 66 12.89 9.81 -0.25
CA LEU A 66 13.86 8.75 -0.51
C LEU A 66 15.24 9.33 -0.82
N LEU A 67 15.32 10.37 -1.65
CA LEU A 67 16.59 11.06 -1.93
C LEU A 67 17.17 11.73 -0.67
N ALA A 68 16.33 12.35 0.15
CA ALA A 68 16.77 12.91 1.43
C ALA A 68 17.26 11.84 2.40
N ALA A 69 16.57 10.67 2.45
CA ALA A 69 17.02 9.55 3.28
C ALA A 69 18.38 8.97 2.84
N ILE A 70 18.71 9.11 1.54
CA ILE A 70 20.01 8.73 0.99
C ILE A 70 21.08 9.79 1.30
N ASP A 71 20.80 11.06 1.01
CA ASP A 71 21.81 12.11 1.00
C ASP A 71 21.93 12.86 2.35
N TYR A 72 20.81 12.99 3.10
CA TYR A 72 20.70 13.78 4.34
C TYR A 72 19.80 13.10 5.39
N PRO A 73 20.15 11.90 5.88
CA PRO A 73 19.27 11.11 6.75
C PRO A 73 18.95 11.75 8.10
N GLU A 74 19.83 12.63 8.60
CA GLU A 74 19.63 13.40 9.83
C GLU A 74 18.53 14.45 9.71
N ASP A 75 18.24 14.92 8.49
CA ASP A 75 17.25 15.98 8.22
C ASP A 75 15.88 15.43 7.83
N ILE A 76 15.68 14.09 7.89
CA ILE A 76 14.43 13.45 7.40
C ILE A 76 13.17 14.05 8.04
N ALA A 77 13.24 14.45 9.30
CA ALA A 77 12.10 15.04 10.01
C ALA A 77 11.63 16.35 9.36
N GLN A 78 12.54 17.20 8.89
CA GLN A 78 12.21 18.46 8.20
C GLN A 78 11.61 18.18 6.81
N HIS A 79 12.13 17.17 6.11
CA HIS A 79 11.62 16.75 4.80
C HIS A 79 10.21 16.16 4.91
N LEU A 80 9.93 15.39 5.96
CA LEU A 80 8.61 14.83 6.25
C LEU A 80 7.55 15.92 6.45
N GLN A 81 7.86 16.96 7.24
CA GLN A 81 6.92 18.07 7.46
C GLN A 81 6.48 18.77 6.16
N LYS A 82 7.35 18.78 5.14
CA LYS A 82 7.05 19.38 3.84
C LYS A 82 6.32 18.45 2.88
N ALA A 83 6.51 17.13 3.05
CA ALA A 83 5.99 16.14 2.12
C ALA A 83 4.62 15.58 2.53
N ILE A 84 4.23 15.68 3.79
CA ILE A 84 2.92 15.22 4.25
C ILE A 84 1.88 16.28 3.91
N LEU A 85 0.89 15.87 3.13
CA LEU A 85 -0.28 16.67 2.82
C LEU A 85 -1.44 16.25 3.73
N HIS A 86 -2.08 17.24 4.35
CA HIS A 86 -3.26 17.03 5.17
C HIS A 86 -4.51 17.19 4.31
N SER A 87 -5.31 16.13 4.23
CA SER A 87 -6.54 16.13 3.43
C SER A 87 -7.76 16.45 4.31
N ASP A 88 -8.74 17.13 3.74
CA ASP A 88 -10.05 17.40 4.38
C ASP A 88 -10.83 16.11 4.67
N THR A 89 -10.43 14.99 4.12
CA THR A 89 -11.02 13.67 4.39
C THR A 89 -10.57 13.05 5.72
N GLY A 90 -9.68 13.72 6.46
CA GLY A 90 -9.11 13.24 7.72
C GLY A 90 -7.96 12.23 7.56
N MET A 91 -7.57 11.91 6.33
CA MET A 91 -6.37 11.13 6.01
C MET A 91 -5.24 12.06 5.58
N ASP A 92 -4.02 11.74 6.02
CA ASP A 92 -2.83 12.39 5.50
C ASP A 92 -2.22 11.55 4.36
N ILE A 93 -1.48 12.19 3.44
CA ILE A 93 -0.79 11.49 2.35
C ILE A 93 0.63 12.01 2.14
N ILE A 94 1.56 11.07 1.89
CA ILE A 94 2.83 11.34 1.21
C ILE A 94 2.60 11.05 -0.28
N PRO A 95 2.55 12.09 -1.14
CA PRO A 95 2.22 11.93 -2.55
C PRO A 95 3.39 11.38 -3.36
N ALA A 96 3.10 10.83 -4.54
CA ALA A 96 4.08 10.48 -5.55
C ALA A 96 3.86 11.24 -6.86
N ASN A 97 4.91 11.24 -7.66
CA ASN A 97 4.90 11.67 -9.05
C ASN A 97 6.00 10.93 -9.83
N ARG A 98 6.13 11.25 -11.13
CA ARG A 98 7.09 10.59 -12.03
C ARG A 98 8.55 10.62 -11.54
N ARG A 99 8.93 11.61 -10.70
CA ARG A 99 10.28 11.68 -10.10
C ARG A 99 10.58 10.49 -9.19
N LEU A 100 9.57 9.74 -8.75
CA LEU A 100 9.79 8.53 -7.97
C LEU A 100 10.53 7.45 -8.79
N ALA A 101 10.40 7.46 -10.13
CA ALA A 101 11.19 6.59 -11.00
C ALA A 101 12.68 6.97 -10.97
N ASP A 102 13.01 8.25 -10.86
CA ASP A 102 14.40 8.72 -10.75
C ASP A 102 15.00 8.31 -9.38
N ALA A 103 14.21 8.42 -8.30
CA ALA A 103 14.62 7.92 -6.99
C ALA A 103 14.83 6.40 -6.99
N ALA A 104 13.95 5.64 -7.64
CA ALA A 104 14.10 4.20 -7.82
C ALA A 104 15.39 3.83 -8.59
N ALA A 105 15.69 4.57 -9.66
CA ALA A 105 16.93 4.38 -10.41
C ALA A 105 18.18 4.69 -9.55
N ARG A 106 18.11 5.71 -8.68
CA ARG A 106 19.18 6.02 -7.72
C ARG A 106 19.40 4.88 -6.74
N LEU A 107 18.33 4.30 -6.20
CA LEU A 107 18.42 3.12 -5.32
C LEU A 107 19.04 1.92 -6.04
N GLN A 108 18.69 1.69 -7.32
CA GLN A 108 19.30 0.61 -8.12
C GLN A 108 20.80 0.83 -8.36
N ILE A 109 21.23 2.06 -8.61
CA ILE A 109 22.64 2.39 -8.75
C ILE A 109 23.38 2.11 -7.43
N MET A 110 22.80 2.44 -6.29
CA MET A 110 23.36 2.13 -4.97
C MET A 110 23.50 0.61 -4.78
N GLN A 111 22.48 -0.16 -5.15
CA GLN A 111 22.50 -1.63 -5.08
C GLN A 111 23.63 -2.23 -5.92
N LEU A 112 23.76 -1.77 -7.17
CA LEU A 112 24.77 -2.27 -8.11
C LEU A 112 26.21 -1.87 -7.74
N SER A 113 26.39 -0.67 -7.18
CA SER A 113 27.71 -0.16 -6.80
C SER A 113 28.21 -0.71 -5.47
N GLN A 114 27.40 -1.51 -4.76
CA GLN A 114 27.66 -1.91 -3.38
C GLN A 114 28.01 -0.71 -2.48
N TYR A 115 27.62 0.47 -2.93
CA TYR A 115 27.85 1.71 -2.19
C TYR A 115 26.98 1.73 -0.94
N GLN A 116 27.61 1.57 0.21
CA GLN A 116 26.98 1.72 1.51
C GLN A 116 27.37 3.10 2.05
N PRO A 117 26.54 4.15 1.85
CA PRO A 117 26.90 5.52 2.21
C PRO A 117 27.10 5.71 3.72
N TYR A 118 26.69 4.73 4.52
CA TYR A 118 26.69 4.79 5.98
C TYR A 118 27.47 3.67 6.67
N GLY A 119 28.32 2.90 5.94
CA GLY A 119 29.05 1.77 6.51
C GLY A 119 28.09 0.73 7.12
N ASP A 120 28.45 0.16 8.27
CA ASP A 120 27.66 -0.85 8.99
C ASP A 120 26.40 -0.29 9.72
N SER A 121 25.90 0.88 9.35
CA SER A 121 24.75 1.54 10.02
C SER A 121 23.40 0.81 9.80
N GLY A 122 23.37 -0.32 9.11
CA GLY A 122 22.16 -1.09 8.81
C GLY A 122 21.24 -0.43 7.76
N ARG A 123 21.73 0.57 7.04
CA ARG A 123 20.98 1.26 5.97
C ARG A 123 21.41 0.75 4.62
N SER A 124 20.53 0.03 3.97
CA SER A 124 20.69 -0.43 2.58
C SER A 124 19.64 0.22 1.68
N CYS A 125 19.82 0.09 0.36
CA CYS A 125 18.85 0.62 -0.60
C CYS A 125 17.44 0.01 -0.44
N GLU A 126 17.32 -1.14 0.22
CA GLU A 126 16.06 -1.82 0.51
C GLU A 126 15.38 -1.30 1.78
N THR A 127 16.08 -0.55 2.64
CA THR A 127 15.58 -0.09 3.94
C THR A 127 15.23 1.40 4.00
N MET A 128 15.34 2.14 2.90
CA MET A 128 15.15 3.60 2.90
C MET A 128 13.72 4.01 3.28
N LEU A 129 12.71 3.31 2.77
CA LEU A 129 11.31 3.61 3.14
C LEU A 129 11.03 3.23 4.59
N LYS A 130 11.64 2.17 5.10
CA LYS A 130 11.55 1.81 6.52
C LYS A 130 12.07 2.93 7.41
N HIS A 131 13.20 3.53 7.07
CA HIS A 131 13.74 4.65 7.82
C HIS A 131 12.78 5.86 7.86
N ILE A 132 12.11 6.14 6.75
CA ILE A 132 11.08 7.19 6.64
C ILE A 132 9.87 6.85 7.52
N THR A 133 9.36 5.63 7.42
CA THR A 133 8.13 5.21 8.14
C THR A 133 8.36 5.05 9.64
N ASP A 134 9.55 4.62 10.07
CA ASP A 134 9.88 4.50 11.49
C ASP A 134 9.82 5.85 12.21
N ALA A 135 10.19 6.96 11.54
CA ALA A 135 10.05 8.32 12.08
C ALA A 135 8.57 8.74 12.29
N LEU A 136 7.62 8.06 11.64
CA LEU A 136 6.19 8.38 11.66
C LEU A 136 5.37 7.48 12.59
N ARG A 137 5.95 6.38 13.11
CA ARG A 137 5.25 5.40 13.96
C ARG A 137 4.62 6.00 15.21
N ASN A 138 5.17 7.07 15.76
CA ASN A 138 4.59 7.74 16.92
C ASN A 138 3.46 8.73 16.57
N THR A 139 3.28 9.04 15.30
CA THR A 139 2.33 10.05 14.82
C THR A 139 1.04 9.41 14.28
N TYR A 140 1.16 8.29 13.57
CA TYR A 140 0.05 7.62 12.90
C TYR A 140 -0.22 6.25 13.51
N ARG A 141 -1.50 5.90 13.64
CA ARG A 141 -1.91 4.55 14.08
C ARG A 141 -1.81 3.54 12.93
N TYR A 142 -2.12 3.96 11.72
CA TYR A 142 -1.97 3.16 10.52
C TYR A 142 -1.21 3.94 9.44
N ILE A 143 -0.28 3.26 8.79
CA ILE A 143 0.41 3.74 7.59
C ILE A 143 0.12 2.73 6.49
N ILE A 144 -0.52 3.16 5.40
CA ILE A 144 -0.88 2.30 4.27
C ILE A 144 -0.03 2.68 3.07
N ILE A 145 0.70 1.71 2.52
CA ILE A 145 1.60 1.91 1.38
C ILE A 145 0.95 1.28 0.13
N ASP A 146 0.61 2.12 -0.86
CA ASP A 146 0.12 1.67 -2.16
C ASP A 146 1.30 1.32 -3.07
N CYS A 147 1.52 0.04 -3.36
CA CYS A 147 2.64 -0.42 -4.18
C CYS A 147 2.33 -0.36 -5.67
N GLY A 148 3.23 0.25 -6.44
CA GLY A 148 3.18 0.23 -7.91
C GLY A 148 3.53 -1.14 -8.51
N LEU A 149 3.56 -1.19 -9.85
CA LEU A 149 3.79 -2.44 -10.60
C LEU A 149 5.23 -2.59 -11.13
N LYS A 150 5.87 -1.48 -11.48
CA LYS A 150 7.04 -1.51 -12.37
C LYS A 150 8.40 -1.44 -11.70
N HIS A 151 8.45 -1.11 -10.43
CA HIS A 151 9.71 -0.87 -9.74
C HIS A 151 9.83 -1.82 -8.55
N GLU A 152 10.43 -2.99 -8.80
CA GLU A 152 10.57 -4.06 -7.81
C GLU A 152 11.23 -3.55 -6.52
N LEU A 153 12.31 -2.74 -6.62
CA LEU A 153 13.01 -2.20 -5.46
C LEU A 153 12.14 -1.26 -4.60
N LEU A 154 11.18 -0.54 -5.20
CA LEU A 154 10.19 0.23 -4.44
C LEU A 154 9.23 -0.69 -3.68
N THR A 155 8.84 -1.81 -4.29
CA THR A 155 7.98 -2.81 -3.62
C THR A 155 8.75 -3.52 -2.51
N VAL A 156 10.03 -3.87 -2.73
CA VAL A 156 10.90 -4.40 -1.68
C VAL A 156 11.01 -3.42 -0.51
N ASN A 157 11.23 -2.12 -0.78
CA ASN A 157 11.24 -1.09 0.26
C ASN A 157 9.94 -1.02 1.05
N ALA A 158 8.78 -1.11 0.37
CA ALA A 158 7.48 -1.10 1.02
C ALA A 158 7.28 -2.32 1.94
N LEU A 159 7.62 -3.52 1.47
CA LEU A 159 7.53 -4.75 2.25
C LEU A 159 8.55 -4.79 3.39
N THR A 160 9.75 -4.22 3.19
CA THR A 160 10.77 -4.09 4.24
C THR A 160 10.30 -3.17 5.38
N ALA A 161 9.53 -2.14 5.05
CA ALA A 161 8.96 -1.19 6.01
C ALA A 161 7.70 -1.71 6.71
N ALA A 162 6.96 -2.63 6.07
CA ALA A 162 5.63 -3.05 6.51
C ALA A 162 5.66 -4.09 7.65
N ASP A 163 4.66 -4.02 8.51
CA ASP A 163 4.36 -5.07 9.50
C ASP A 163 3.49 -6.15 8.85
N TYR A 164 2.62 -5.73 7.92
CA TYR A 164 1.70 -6.61 7.19
C TYR A 164 1.65 -6.27 5.70
N CYS A 165 1.36 -7.27 4.87
CA CYS A 165 0.93 -7.02 3.50
C CYS A 165 -0.48 -7.59 3.25
N ILE A 166 -1.27 -6.88 2.45
CA ILE A 166 -2.55 -7.31 1.91
C ILE A 166 -2.37 -7.55 0.42
N ILE A 167 -2.89 -8.68 -0.07
CA ILE A 167 -2.77 -9.10 -1.47
C ILE A 167 -4.15 -9.00 -2.14
N PRO A 168 -4.48 -7.88 -2.82
CA PRO A 168 -5.71 -7.77 -3.60
C PRO A 168 -5.63 -8.65 -4.83
N VAL A 169 -6.67 -9.43 -5.08
CA VAL A 169 -6.76 -10.38 -6.19
C VAL A 169 -8.11 -10.20 -6.88
N GLN A 170 -8.12 -9.91 -8.17
CA GLN A 170 -9.35 -9.79 -8.93
C GLN A 170 -10.05 -11.15 -9.01
N ALA A 171 -11.35 -11.21 -8.70
CA ALA A 171 -12.15 -12.45 -8.77
C ALA A 171 -12.45 -12.85 -10.23
N HIS A 172 -11.42 -13.22 -10.99
CA HIS A 172 -11.46 -13.60 -12.40
C HIS A 172 -10.65 -14.90 -12.63
N TYR A 173 -10.85 -15.59 -13.78
CA TYR A 173 -10.26 -16.90 -14.09
C TYR A 173 -8.73 -17.00 -13.91
N LEU A 174 -7.99 -15.91 -14.14
CA LEU A 174 -6.54 -15.84 -13.94
C LEU A 174 -6.15 -15.22 -12.57
N ALA A 175 -7.06 -15.22 -11.62
CA ALA A 175 -6.87 -14.58 -10.31
C ALA A 175 -5.65 -15.11 -9.53
N SER A 176 -5.40 -16.42 -9.62
CA SER A 176 -4.34 -17.09 -8.87
C SER A 176 -2.92 -16.86 -9.40
N GLU A 177 -2.74 -16.41 -10.66
CA GLU A 177 -1.40 -16.29 -11.25
C GLU A 177 -0.50 -15.22 -10.61
N GLY A 178 -1.07 -14.17 -10.03
CA GLY A 178 -0.27 -13.12 -9.37
C GLY A 178 0.07 -13.38 -7.90
N ILE A 179 -0.55 -14.39 -7.27
CA ILE A 179 -0.31 -14.71 -5.86
C ILE A 179 1.06 -15.34 -5.66
N PRO A 180 1.50 -16.36 -6.44
CA PRO A 180 2.81 -16.98 -6.27
C PRO A 180 3.97 -15.99 -6.32
N ASP A 181 3.96 -15.07 -7.29
CA ASP A 181 5.01 -14.05 -7.43
C ASP A 181 5.13 -13.16 -6.18
N VAL A 182 3.97 -12.76 -5.63
CA VAL A 182 3.94 -11.95 -4.39
C VAL A 182 4.43 -12.77 -3.20
N LEU A 183 4.06 -14.04 -3.09
CA LEU A 183 4.51 -14.93 -2.01
C LEU A 183 6.02 -15.13 -2.08
N GLU A 184 6.59 -15.33 -3.26
CA GLU A 184 8.03 -15.44 -3.47
C GLU A 184 8.76 -14.15 -3.06
N LEU A 185 8.23 -12.98 -3.46
CA LEU A 185 8.78 -11.69 -3.07
C LEU A 185 8.70 -11.48 -1.56
N VAL A 186 7.56 -11.78 -0.92
CA VAL A 186 7.41 -11.70 0.53
C VAL A 186 8.41 -12.61 1.23
N HIS A 187 8.58 -13.83 0.75
CA HIS A 187 9.54 -14.80 1.31
C HIS A 187 10.98 -14.28 1.21
N THR A 188 11.35 -13.69 0.07
CA THR A 188 12.65 -13.07 -0.14
C THR A 188 12.87 -11.91 0.84
N VAL A 189 11.87 -11.04 1.01
CA VAL A 189 11.95 -9.93 1.97
C VAL A 189 12.03 -10.43 3.42
N GLN A 190 11.27 -11.46 3.79
CA GLN A 190 11.35 -12.07 5.12
C GLN A 190 12.74 -12.66 5.41
N ALA A 191 13.34 -13.30 4.41
CA ALA A 191 14.64 -13.95 4.58
C ALA A 191 15.80 -12.95 4.74
N HIS A 192 15.72 -11.78 4.09
CA HIS A 192 16.87 -10.89 3.95
C HIS A 192 16.72 -9.52 4.63
N PHE A 193 15.49 -8.98 4.73
CA PHE A 193 15.28 -7.58 5.11
C PHE A 193 14.29 -7.37 6.26
N ASN A 194 13.21 -8.16 6.32
CA ASN A 194 12.15 -8.00 7.32
C ASN A 194 11.57 -9.34 7.77
N PRO A 195 12.23 -10.07 8.70
CA PRO A 195 11.74 -11.35 9.19
C PRO A 195 10.38 -11.29 9.90
N SER A 196 9.95 -10.11 10.32
CA SER A 196 8.68 -9.91 11.03
C SER A 196 7.49 -9.61 10.11
N LEU A 197 7.71 -9.42 8.81
CA LEU A 197 6.64 -9.18 7.84
C LEU A 197 5.65 -10.35 7.83
N LYS A 198 4.36 -10.02 7.88
CA LYS A 198 3.28 -11.01 7.83
C LYS A 198 2.34 -10.74 6.66
N ILE A 199 1.76 -11.79 6.11
CA ILE A 199 0.64 -11.65 5.17
C ILE A 199 -0.63 -11.52 6.00
N ALA A 200 -1.26 -10.33 5.96
CA ALA A 200 -2.54 -10.08 6.64
C ALA A 200 -3.67 -10.88 6.00
N GLY A 201 -3.63 -11.03 4.68
CA GLY A 201 -4.60 -11.86 3.97
C GLY A 201 -4.67 -11.55 2.47
N ILE A 202 -5.45 -12.41 1.80
CA ILE A 202 -5.81 -12.27 0.38
C ILE A 202 -7.19 -11.60 0.32
N LEU A 203 -7.28 -10.48 -0.41
CA LEU A 203 -8.51 -9.72 -0.59
C LEU A 203 -9.05 -9.93 -2.00
N LEU A 204 -10.19 -10.59 -2.13
CA LEU A 204 -10.88 -10.70 -3.42
C LEU A 204 -11.51 -9.35 -3.78
N THR A 205 -11.20 -8.87 -4.98
CA THR A 205 -11.68 -7.58 -5.51
C THR A 205 -12.48 -7.78 -6.78
N MET A 206 -13.25 -6.75 -7.19
CA MET A 206 -14.09 -6.76 -8.39
C MET A 206 -15.02 -7.99 -8.43
N TYR A 207 -15.50 -8.38 -7.27
CA TYR A 207 -16.34 -9.54 -7.09
C TYR A 207 -17.74 -9.26 -7.59
N GLN A 208 -18.31 -10.22 -8.31
CA GLN A 208 -19.71 -10.23 -8.70
C GLN A 208 -20.36 -11.51 -8.12
N SER A 209 -21.43 -11.35 -7.35
CA SER A 209 -22.05 -12.46 -6.62
C SER A 209 -22.81 -13.45 -7.52
N ARG A 210 -23.30 -13.00 -8.67
CA ARG A 210 -24.11 -13.83 -9.59
C ARG A 210 -23.32 -14.75 -10.52
N PRO A 211 -22.19 -14.34 -11.16
CA PRO A 211 -21.45 -15.23 -12.04
C PRO A 211 -20.87 -16.43 -11.28
N GLN A 212 -21.13 -17.65 -11.80
CA GLN A 212 -20.50 -18.87 -11.26
C GLN A 212 -18.97 -18.78 -11.20
N LEU A 213 -18.39 -18.08 -12.17
CA LEU A 213 -16.94 -17.86 -12.22
C LEU A 213 -16.39 -17.21 -10.95
N CYS A 214 -17.02 -16.14 -10.45
CA CYS A 214 -16.56 -15.47 -9.24
C CYS A 214 -16.70 -16.37 -7.99
N GLN A 215 -17.77 -17.15 -7.93
CA GLN A 215 -17.97 -18.12 -6.85
C GLN A 215 -16.91 -19.23 -6.89
N SER A 216 -16.61 -19.77 -8.09
CA SER A 216 -15.56 -20.77 -8.28
C SER A 216 -14.18 -20.21 -7.90
N VAL A 217 -13.84 -18.97 -8.30
CA VAL A 217 -12.57 -18.32 -7.93
C VAL A 217 -12.47 -18.16 -6.41
N ARG A 218 -13.54 -17.75 -5.75
CA ARG A 218 -13.57 -17.65 -4.28
C ARG A 218 -13.33 -19.00 -3.61
N ALA A 219 -13.99 -20.05 -4.10
CA ALA A 219 -13.81 -21.41 -3.59
C ALA A 219 -12.35 -21.88 -3.81
N THR A 220 -11.82 -21.72 -5.03
CA THR A 220 -10.44 -22.12 -5.37
C THR A 220 -9.41 -21.36 -4.51
N VAL A 221 -9.57 -20.06 -4.34
CA VAL A 221 -8.64 -19.28 -3.48
C VAL A 221 -8.74 -19.76 -2.03
N GLY A 222 -9.94 -20.06 -1.54
CA GLY A 222 -10.14 -20.64 -0.20
C GLY A 222 -9.52 -22.03 -0.05
N GLU A 223 -9.69 -22.91 -1.03
CA GLU A 223 -9.13 -24.25 -1.01
C GLU A 223 -7.61 -24.28 -1.14
N VAL A 224 -7.06 -23.48 -2.04
CA VAL A 224 -5.61 -23.50 -2.33
C VAL A 224 -4.80 -22.72 -1.29
N TYR A 225 -5.31 -21.59 -0.83
CA TYR A 225 -4.56 -20.67 0.03
C TYR A 225 -5.12 -20.52 1.45
N GLY A 226 -6.38 -20.91 1.68
CA GLY A 226 -7.09 -20.65 2.95
C GLY A 226 -6.55 -21.41 4.16
N GLU A 227 -5.85 -22.53 3.95
CA GLU A 227 -5.15 -23.22 5.04
C GLU A 227 -3.88 -22.51 5.48
N ALA A 228 -3.19 -21.84 4.55
CA ALA A 228 -1.91 -21.16 4.80
C ALA A 228 -2.07 -19.67 5.10
N PHE A 229 -3.06 -19.01 4.51
CA PHE A 229 -3.24 -17.56 4.58
C PHE A 229 -4.70 -17.21 4.86
N HIS A 230 -4.92 -16.17 5.64
CA HIS A 230 -6.24 -15.61 5.81
C HIS A 230 -6.80 -15.10 4.46
N VAL A 231 -8.06 -15.42 4.17
CA VAL A 231 -8.83 -14.84 3.06
C VAL A 231 -9.90 -13.96 3.69
N PHE A 232 -9.85 -12.64 3.41
CA PHE A 232 -10.79 -11.69 4.00
C PHE A 232 -12.24 -12.09 3.72
N GLU A 233 -13.08 -12.01 4.75
CA GLU A 233 -14.43 -12.58 4.73
C GLU A 233 -15.29 -11.99 3.62
N ARG A 234 -15.24 -10.66 3.49
CA ARG A 234 -16.08 -9.95 2.53
C ARG A 234 -15.27 -9.46 1.33
N PRO A 235 -15.52 -10.02 0.12
CA PRO A 235 -14.89 -9.53 -1.10
C PRO A 235 -15.35 -8.11 -1.43
N ILE A 236 -14.50 -7.35 -2.13
CA ILE A 236 -14.85 -6.02 -2.64
C ILE A 236 -15.70 -6.16 -3.88
N GLU A 237 -16.95 -5.75 -3.79
CA GLU A 237 -17.89 -5.84 -4.91
C GLU A 237 -17.52 -4.88 -6.06
N GLN A 238 -17.67 -5.37 -7.28
CA GLN A 238 -17.50 -4.56 -8.49
C GLN A 238 -18.69 -3.63 -8.65
N THR A 239 -18.44 -2.32 -8.60
CA THR A 239 -19.47 -1.31 -8.84
C THR A 239 -18.88 -0.14 -9.65
N ILE A 240 -19.72 0.47 -10.51
CA ILE A 240 -19.33 1.66 -11.27
C ILE A 240 -18.95 2.81 -10.34
N LYS A 241 -19.61 2.91 -9.18
CA LYS A 241 -19.35 3.96 -8.20
C LYS A 241 -17.90 3.97 -7.68
N VAL A 242 -17.29 2.80 -7.51
CA VAL A 242 -15.87 2.70 -7.12
C VAL A 242 -14.95 3.27 -8.21
N ALA A 243 -15.30 3.09 -9.49
CA ALA A 243 -14.53 3.65 -10.59
C ALA A 243 -14.73 5.18 -10.76
N GLU A 244 -15.86 5.73 -10.30
CA GLU A 244 -16.16 7.17 -10.34
C GLU A 244 -15.45 7.95 -9.21
N CYS A 245 -15.20 7.32 -8.06
CA CYS A 245 -14.63 7.97 -6.88
C CYS A 245 -13.33 8.76 -7.14
N PRO A 246 -12.32 8.22 -7.85
CA PRO A 246 -11.08 8.94 -8.10
C PRO A 246 -11.27 10.24 -8.88
N ALA A 247 -12.25 10.28 -9.79
CA ALA A 247 -12.56 11.50 -10.53
C ALA A 247 -13.18 12.61 -9.64
N ALA A 248 -13.78 12.20 -8.53
CA ALA A 248 -14.33 13.12 -7.52
C ALA A 248 -13.33 13.44 -6.39
N GLY A 249 -12.13 12.84 -6.38
CA GLY A 249 -11.17 13.00 -5.30
C GLY A 249 -11.64 12.41 -3.96
N MET A 250 -12.52 11.41 -3.98
CA MET A 250 -13.23 10.91 -2.80
C MET A 250 -13.07 9.40 -2.63
N SER A 251 -13.21 8.92 -1.39
CA SER A 251 -13.40 7.49 -1.11
C SER A 251 -14.83 7.03 -1.47
N ILE A 252 -15.03 5.71 -1.63
CA ILE A 252 -16.39 5.16 -1.80
C ILE A 252 -17.26 5.38 -0.55
N LEU A 253 -16.63 5.48 0.62
CA LEU A 253 -17.34 5.74 1.88
C LEU A 253 -17.97 7.14 1.91
N ASP A 254 -17.30 8.11 1.29
CA ASP A 254 -17.78 9.49 1.19
C ASP A 254 -18.68 9.70 -0.02
N TYR A 255 -18.27 9.15 -1.18
CA TYR A 255 -18.97 9.31 -2.46
C TYR A 255 -20.30 8.57 -2.50
N ALA A 256 -20.36 7.35 -1.99
CA ALA A 256 -21.55 6.51 -1.98
C ALA A 256 -21.62 5.61 -0.72
N PRO A 257 -21.87 6.18 0.47
CA PRO A 257 -21.74 5.48 1.75
C PRO A 257 -22.64 4.26 1.93
N LYS A 258 -23.73 4.16 1.16
CA LYS A 258 -24.66 3.02 1.16
C LYS A 258 -24.34 1.98 0.09
N ASN A 259 -23.27 2.17 -0.70
CA ASN A 259 -22.87 1.23 -1.73
C ASN A 259 -22.35 -0.08 -1.09
N PRO A 260 -22.63 -1.27 -1.67
CA PRO A 260 -22.11 -2.53 -1.14
C PRO A 260 -20.57 -2.56 -1.00
N ALA A 261 -19.83 -1.93 -1.91
CA ALA A 261 -18.37 -1.83 -1.80
C ALA A 261 -17.92 -0.99 -0.60
N ALA A 262 -18.67 0.05 -0.20
CA ALA A 262 -18.36 0.81 1.00
C ALA A 262 -18.46 -0.08 2.26
N GLU A 263 -19.48 -0.93 2.32
CA GLU A 263 -19.62 -1.88 3.44
C GLU A 263 -18.54 -2.98 3.39
N SER A 264 -18.10 -3.39 2.18
CA SER A 264 -16.98 -4.32 2.06
C SER A 264 -15.68 -3.71 2.64
N TYR A 265 -15.39 -2.44 2.37
CA TYR A 265 -14.22 -1.76 2.95
C TYR A 265 -14.34 -1.53 4.46
N ARG A 266 -15.55 -1.27 5.00
CA ARG A 266 -15.77 -1.24 6.45
C ARG A 266 -15.52 -2.61 7.10
N SER A 267 -15.93 -3.70 6.44
CA SER A 267 -15.64 -5.07 6.89
C SER A 267 -14.13 -5.32 6.92
N LEU A 268 -13.43 -4.98 5.83
CA LEU A 268 -11.97 -5.08 5.75
C LEU A 268 -11.28 -4.31 6.88
N ALA A 269 -11.74 -3.07 7.16
CA ALA A 269 -11.17 -2.27 8.24
C ALA A 269 -11.36 -2.92 9.61
N ARG A 270 -12.52 -3.53 9.88
CA ARG A 270 -12.76 -4.27 11.15
C ARG A 270 -11.83 -5.46 11.31
N GLU A 271 -11.60 -6.22 10.24
CA GLU A 271 -10.64 -7.33 10.24
C GLU A 271 -9.21 -6.82 10.47
N VAL A 272 -8.81 -5.71 9.82
CA VAL A 272 -7.50 -5.08 10.01
C VAL A 272 -7.32 -4.53 11.43
N LEU A 273 -8.36 -3.96 12.04
CA LEU A 273 -8.32 -3.52 13.44
C LEU A 273 -8.04 -4.66 14.42
N SER A 274 -8.41 -5.89 14.07
CA SER A 274 -8.16 -7.07 14.89
C SER A 274 -6.73 -7.62 14.79
N LEU A 275 -5.93 -7.17 13.82
CA LEU A 275 -4.52 -7.58 13.64
C LEU A 275 -3.57 -6.90 14.63
N GLY A 276 -3.98 -5.75 15.26
CA GLY A 276 -3.08 -4.86 16.01
C GLY A 276 -3.41 -4.65 17.50
#